data_42c6d7cae1560470ba92ac72124e1904
#
_entry.id   42c6d7cae1560470ba92ac72124e1904
#
_cell.length_a   1.000
_cell.length_b   1.000
_cell.length_c   1.000
_cell.angle_alpha   90.00
_cell.angle_beta   90.00
_cell.angle_gamma   90.00
#
_symmetry.space_group_name_H-M   'P 1'
#
loop_
_entity.id
_entity.type
_entity.pdbx_description
1 polymer ?
#
loop_
_entity_poly.entity_id
_entity_poly.type
_entity_poly.pdbx_seq_one_letter_code
_entity_poly.pdbx_strand_id
1 'polypeptide(L)'
;ARFTNQAQLRYGNAVTNSNIAVGEILEVLSAKKTAISQRMAEDTITYLITLVNAGNTAFTDLTIKDDLGTYEFNTTTLTPLTYVADTIHYYINGTLQPAPTITAGPPLTITGISIPANGNVTIVYEVTTNQFAPLAPESSINNTAVISGGGITPITVNESVLAD
;
A
#
# COMPACT_ATOMS: atom_id res chain seq x y z
N ALA A 1 13.76 -10.54 9.68
CA ALA A 1 13.89 -10.55 9.93
C ALA A 1 14.11 -11.24 10.11
N ARG A 2 14.55 -11.27 10.64
CA ARG A 2 14.78 -11.48 11.05
C ARG A 2 15.08 -11.64 11.79
N PHE A 3 15.34 -11.75 12.68
CA PHE A 3 15.91 -11.53 13.51
C PHE A 3 15.91 -12.56 14.12
N THR A 4 16.29 -13.08 14.51
CA THR A 4 16.32 -13.67 15.15
C THR A 4 15.89 -13.80 15.96
N ASN A 5 15.59 -13.83 16.55
CA ASN A 5 15.28 -13.58 17.23
C ASN A 5 14.55 -14.07 17.40
N GLN A 6 14.27 -14.35 17.53
CA GLN A 6 13.62 -14.43 17.48
C GLN A 6 12.79 -14.04 17.77
N ALA A 7 12.52 -13.79 17.99
CA ALA A 7 11.70 -13.10 18.12
C ALA A 7 10.84 -12.99 17.35
N GLN A 8 10.19 -13.02 17.09
CA GLN A 8 9.61 -12.74 16.35
C GLN A 8 8.84 -11.99 16.32
N LEU A 9 8.68 -11.51 16.37
CA LEU A 9 7.93 -10.56 16.18
C LEU A 9 6.90 -10.70 15.34
N ARG A 10 6.14 -10.83 15.12
CA ARG A 10 5.42 -11.00 14.29
C ARG A 10 4.70 -10.33 13.96
N TYR A 11 4.63 -10.13 13.94
CA TYR A 11 3.94 -9.43 13.42
C TYR A 11 3.38 -9.89 12.28
N GLY A 12 2.87 -9.90 12.08
CA GLY A 12 2.40 -10.39 11.19
C GLY A 12 2.80 -11.29 10.31
N ASN A 13 3.09 -11.54 10.25
CA ASN A 13 3.75 -12.16 9.88
C ASN A 13 4.54 -12.36 9.77
N ALA A 14 4.78 -12.37 10.07
CA ALA A 14 5.73 -12.36 10.05
C ALA A 14 6.47 -12.68 10.58
N VAL A 15 6.77 -12.96 10.91
CA VAL A 15 7.65 -12.87 11.46
C VAL A 15 8.40 -12.99 11.25
N THR A 16 8.70 -12.88 11.41
CA THR A 16 9.55 -12.74 11.31
C THR A 16 10.31 -13.23 11.70
N ASN A 17 10.77 -13.59 12.04
CA ASN A 17 11.63 -13.75 12.61
C ASN A 17 12.36 -13.37 12.87
N SER A 18 12.62 -13.01 13.41
CA SER A 18 13.28 -12.43 13.73
C SER A 18 14.11 -12.42 14.14
N ASN A 19 14.82 -12.31 14.52
CA ASN A 19 15.76 -12.03 15.00
C ASN A 19 16.35 -11.42 15.32
N ILE A 20 16.87 -11.07 16.16
CA ILE A 20 17.52 -10.29 16.32
C ILE A 20 18.48 -10.01 16.52
N ALA A 21 18.58 -9.23 16.98
CA ALA A 21 19.52 -8.90 16.82
C ALA A 21 20.55 -8.03 16.96
N VAL A 22 21.51 -8.28 17.44
CA VAL A 22 22.64 -7.41 17.52
C VAL A 22 22.99 -6.92 16.15
N GLY A 23 22.98 -5.63 15.98
CA GLY A 23 23.22 -5.04 14.69
C GLY A 23 22.06 -5.15 13.75
N GLU A 24 21.03 -5.84 14.15
CA GLU A 24 19.82 -5.87 13.34
C GLU A 24 19.08 -4.58 13.44
N ILE A 25 18.51 -4.18 12.32
CA ILE A 25 17.63 -3.03 12.28
C ILE A 25 16.22 -3.54 12.47
N LEU A 26 15.61 -3.16 13.58
CA LEU A 26 14.25 -3.57 13.85
C LEU A 26 13.30 -2.79 12.92
N GLU A 27 12.34 -3.51 12.37
CA GLU A 27 11.33 -2.88 11.55
C GLU A 27 10.38 -2.12 12.44
N VAL A 28 10.39 -0.80 12.32
CA VAL A 28 9.48 0.05 13.10
C VAL A 28 8.39 0.65 12.23
N LEU A 29 8.51 0.58 10.92
CA LEU A 29 7.51 1.06 10.00
C LEU A 29 6.72 -0.12 9.44
N SER A 30 5.42 -0.08 9.58
CA SER A 30 4.54 -1.10 9.03
C SER A 30 3.49 -0.47 8.14
N ALA A 31 2.94 -1.28 7.25
CA ALA A 31 1.96 -0.79 6.28
C ALA A 31 0.85 -1.81 6.12
N LYS A 32 -0.33 -1.33 5.75
CA LYS A 32 -1.48 -2.16 5.48
C LYS A 32 -2.28 -1.50 4.35
N LYS A 33 -2.81 -2.33 3.46
CA LYS A 33 -3.70 -1.88 2.40
C LYS A 33 -5.06 -2.52 2.57
N THR A 34 -6.12 -1.74 2.48
CA THR A 34 -7.49 -2.21 2.69
C THR A 34 -8.39 -1.62 1.62
N ALA A 35 -9.33 -2.41 1.13
CA ALA A 35 -10.39 -1.91 0.26
C ALA A 35 -11.66 -1.74 1.08
N ILE A 36 -12.32 -0.60 0.92
CA ILE A 36 -13.60 -0.39 1.60
C ILE A 36 -14.66 -1.28 0.96
N SER A 37 -14.70 -1.32 -0.38
CA SER A 37 -15.56 -2.25 -1.10
C SER A 37 -14.72 -3.42 -1.54
N GLN A 38 -15.08 -4.62 -1.11
CA GLN A 38 -14.34 -5.82 -1.47
C GLN A 38 -14.95 -6.55 -2.65
N ARG A 39 -15.98 -5.98 -3.25
CA ARG A 39 -16.61 -6.50 -4.46
C ARG A 39 -16.78 -5.38 -5.47
N MET A 40 -16.66 -5.72 -6.72
CA MET A 40 -16.67 -4.75 -7.82
C MET A 40 -18.07 -4.43 -8.31
N ALA A 41 -19.05 -4.38 -7.40
CA ALA A 41 -20.45 -4.23 -7.79
C ALA A 41 -20.76 -2.87 -8.41
N GLU A 42 -19.98 -1.83 -8.09
CA GLU A 42 -20.32 -0.47 -8.47
C GLU A 42 -19.19 0.23 -9.23
N ASP A 43 -18.29 -0.52 -9.81
CA ASP A 43 -17.19 0.00 -10.62
C ASP A 43 -16.21 0.89 -9.88
N THR A 44 -16.53 1.38 -8.69
CA THR A 44 -15.65 2.24 -7.91
C THR A 44 -15.19 1.50 -6.65
N ILE A 45 -13.89 1.53 -6.41
CA ILE A 45 -13.29 0.91 -5.23
C ILE A 45 -12.50 1.99 -4.50
N THR A 46 -12.69 2.09 -3.19
CA THR A 46 -11.90 2.99 -2.36
C THR A 46 -10.86 2.17 -1.62
N TYR A 47 -9.60 2.56 -1.77
CA TYR A 47 -8.49 1.91 -1.08
C TYR A 47 -7.96 2.81 0.01
N LEU A 48 -7.52 2.18 1.11
CA LEU A 48 -6.82 2.85 2.19
C LEU A 48 -5.45 2.20 2.33
N ILE A 49 -4.41 3.03 2.43
CA ILE A 49 -3.09 2.56 2.83
C ILE A 49 -2.77 3.24 4.15
N THR A 50 -2.51 2.43 5.16
CA THR A 50 -2.18 2.92 6.50
C THR A 50 -0.73 2.57 6.81
N LEU A 51 0.02 3.57 7.25
CA LEU A 51 1.41 3.40 7.68
C LEU A 51 1.47 3.72 9.16
N VAL A 52 2.22 2.91 9.91
CA VAL A 52 2.43 3.14 11.35
C VAL A 52 3.93 3.14 11.60
N ASN A 53 4.41 4.20 12.23
CA ASN A 53 5.80 4.35 12.62
C ASN A 53 5.88 4.19 14.14
N ALA A 54 6.35 3.04 14.60
CA ALA A 54 6.47 2.75 16.03
C ALA A 54 7.82 3.20 16.58
N GLY A 55 8.66 3.80 15.74
CA GLY A 55 9.97 4.26 16.17
C GLY A 55 9.98 5.72 16.60
N ASN A 56 11.10 6.16 17.09
CA ASN A 56 11.25 7.54 17.57
C ASN A 56 11.97 8.44 16.59
N THR A 57 12.03 8.04 15.32
CA THR A 57 12.59 8.83 14.23
C THR A 57 11.58 8.91 13.12
N ALA A 58 11.35 10.10 12.59
CA ALA A 58 10.43 10.28 11.48
C ALA A 58 11.03 9.73 10.19
N PHE A 59 10.16 9.30 9.27
CA PHE A 59 10.55 8.98 7.90
C PHE A 59 10.00 10.05 6.97
N THR A 60 10.83 10.47 6.01
CA THR A 60 10.44 11.50 5.05
C THR A 60 10.73 11.00 3.64
N ASP A 61 10.12 11.67 2.66
CA ASP A 61 10.34 11.37 1.24
C ASP A 61 9.99 9.93 0.88
N LEU A 62 8.92 9.42 1.46
CA LEU A 62 8.42 8.11 1.11
C LEU A 62 7.62 8.20 -0.20
N THR A 63 7.71 7.14 -0.99
CA THR A 63 6.99 7.00 -2.25
C THR A 63 6.13 5.75 -2.18
N ILE A 64 4.90 5.87 -2.65
CA ILE A 64 3.99 4.73 -2.76
C ILE A 64 3.70 4.52 -4.23
N LYS A 65 3.92 3.29 -4.71
CA LYS A 65 3.60 2.90 -6.08
C LYS A 65 2.58 1.79 -6.05
N ASP A 66 1.42 2.06 -6.60
CA ASP A 66 0.29 1.15 -6.65
C ASP A 66 0.17 0.62 -8.08
N ASP A 67 0.20 -0.69 -8.26
CA ASP A 67 0.22 -1.29 -9.59
C ASP A 67 -1.14 -1.27 -10.28
N LEU A 68 -2.20 -0.82 -9.59
CA LEU A 68 -3.55 -0.73 -10.14
C LEU A 68 -4.06 -2.10 -10.61
N GLY A 69 -3.60 -3.14 -9.93
CA GLY A 69 -4.04 -4.51 -10.19
C GLY A 69 -3.43 -5.15 -11.40
N THR A 70 -2.38 -4.58 -11.95
CA THR A 70 -1.74 -5.06 -13.18
C THR A 70 -1.48 -6.56 -13.16
N TYR A 71 -1.78 -7.25 -14.25
CA TYR A 71 -1.58 -8.68 -14.38
C TYR A 71 -1.20 -9.02 -15.82
N GLU A 72 -0.68 -10.25 -15.99
CA GLU A 72 -0.28 -10.74 -17.30
C GLU A 72 -1.38 -11.60 -17.89
N PHE A 73 -1.68 -11.38 -19.15
CA PHE A 73 -2.64 -12.18 -19.89
C PHE A 73 -2.05 -12.46 -21.29
N ASN A 74 -1.67 -13.71 -21.55
CA ASN A 74 -1.10 -14.11 -22.84
C ASN A 74 0.08 -13.22 -23.22
N THR A 75 1.04 -13.02 -22.32
CA THR A 75 2.23 -12.20 -22.50
C THR A 75 1.96 -10.69 -22.64
N THR A 76 0.71 -10.27 -22.46
CA THR A 76 0.34 -8.85 -22.47
C THR A 76 0.07 -8.41 -21.03
N THR A 77 0.59 -7.25 -20.67
CA THR A 77 0.35 -6.67 -19.35
C THR A 77 -0.91 -5.81 -19.40
N LEU A 78 -1.88 -6.13 -18.56
CA LEU A 78 -3.14 -5.42 -18.50
C LEU A 78 -3.33 -4.76 -17.13
N THR A 79 -3.94 -3.58 -17.13
CA THR A 79 -4.19 -2.82 -15.90
C THR A 79 -5.70 -2.62 -15.77
N PRO A 80 -6.34 -3.33 -14.81
CA PRO A 80 -7.80 -3.33 -14.70
C PRO A 80 -8.38 -2.15 -13.96
N LEU A 81 -7.57 -1.37 -13.26
CA LEU A 81 -8.03 -0.25 -12.45
C LEU A 81 -7.49 1.06 -12.99
N THR A 82 -8.31 2.09 -12.94
CA THR A 82 -7.94 3.44 -13.34
C THR A 82 -8.10 4.36 -12.14
N TYR A 83 -7.05 5.12 -11.82
CA TYR A 83 -7.12 6.09 -10.74
C TYR A 83 -8.11 7.21 -11.10
N VAL A 84 -8.95 7.58 -10.12
CA VAL A 84 -9.87 8.70 -10.28
C VAL A 84 -9.17 9.97 -9.81
N ALA A 85 -9.01 10.93 -10.71
CA ALA A 85 -8.28 12.16 -10.40
C ALA A 85 -8.88 12.89 -9.20
N ASP A 86 -8.01 13.50 -8.42
CA ASP A 86 -8.37 14.37 -7.29
C ASP A 86 -9.10 13.66 -6.15
N THR A 87 -8.95 12.33 -6.05
CA THR A 87 -9.60 11.59 -4.95
C THR A 87 -8.65 11.29 -3.80
N ILE A 88 -7.35 11.56 -3.94
CA ILE A 88 -6.40 11.25 -2.88
C ILE A 88 -6.57 12.20 -1.71
N HIS A 89 -6.64 11.60 -0.51
CA HIS A 89 -6.62 12.35 0.76
C HIS A 89 -5.53 11.75 1.62
N TYR A 90 -4.71 12.61 2.18
CA TYR A 90 -3.52 12.27 2.94
C TYR A 90 -3.66 12.82 4.35
N TYR A 91 -3.58 11.94 5.35
CA TYR A 91 -3.75 12.31 6.76
C TYR A 91 -2.51 11.90 7.53
N ILE A 92 -2.03 12.81 8.40
CA ILE A 92 -0.98 12.49 9.36
C ILE A 92 -1.61 12.59 10.74
N ASN A 93 -1.54 11.50 11.50
CA ASN A 93 -2.14 11.43 12.85
C ASN A 93 -3.60 11.90 12.83
N GLY A 94 -4.32 11.53 11.78
CA GLY A 94 -5.72 11.89 11.64
C GLY A 94 -6.00 13.28 11.10
N THR A 95 -4.97 14.09 10.85
CA THR A 95 -5.15 15.46 10.35
C THR A 95 -4.89 15.51 8.85
N LEU A 96 -5.85 16.07 8.12
CA LEU A 96 -5.76 16.18 6.67
C LEU A 96 -4.58 17.06 6.26
N GLN A 97 -3.81 16.61 5.29
CA GLN A 97 -2.67 17.32 4.75
C GLN A 97 -2.97 17.80 3.34
N PRO A 98 -2.18 18.76 2.82
CA PRO A 98 -2.27 19.09 1.40
C PRO A 98 -2.04 17.84 0.56
N ALA A 99 -2.64 17.82 -0.64
CA ALA A 99 -2.51 16.67 -1.53
C ALA A 99 -1.04 16.46 -1.91
N PRO A 100 -0.56 15.21 -1.88
CA PRO A 100 0.82 14.92 -2.29
C PRO A 100 0.93 14.98 -3.82
N THR A 101 2.15 14.89 -4.32
CA THR A 101 2.39 14.86 -5.75
C THR A 101 2.02 13.47 -6.28
N ILE A 102 1.22 13.43 -7.35
CA ILE A 102 0.63 12.20 -7.85
C ILE A 102 0.87 12.08 -9.33
N THR A 103 1.27 10.88 -9.76
CA THR A 103 1.30 10.48 -11.18
C THR A 103 0.31 9.35 -11.33
N ALA A 104 -0.66 9.51 -12.24
CA ALA A 104 -1.77 8.56 -12.37
C ALA A 104 -1.31 7.15 -12.79
N GLY A 105 -0.27 7.07 -13.59
CA GLY A 105 0.32 5.79 -13.96
C GLY A 105 -0.39 5.06 -15.06
N PRO A 106 -0.35 3.70 -15.07
CA PRO A 106 0.21 2.81 -14.05
C PRO A 106 1.74 2.80 -14.01
N PRO A 107 2.36 2.64 -12.85
CA PRO A 107 1.74 2.55 -11.55
C PRO A 107 1.31 3.91 -11.03
N LEU A 108 0.24 3.95 -10.26
CA LEU A 108 -0.13 5.16 -9.54
C LEU A 108 1.00 5.47 -8.55
N THR A 109 1.61 6.64 -8.68
CA THR A 109 2.78 7.00 -7.90
C THR A 109 2.47 8.21 -7.04
N ILE A 110 2.69 8.08 -5.73
CA ILE A 110 2.44 9.12 -4.75
C ILE A 110 3.76 9.40 -4.06
N THR A 111 4.24 10.64 -4.15
CA THR A 111 5.54 11.01 -3.59
C THR A 111 5.42 12.05 -2.49
N GLY A 112 6.50 12.22 -1.75
CA GLY A 112 6.57 13.25 -0.72
C GLY A 112 5.81 12.93 0.55
N ILE A 113 5.65 11.65 0.87
CA ILE A 113 4.93 11.23 2.06
C ILE A 113 5.90 11.22 3.24
N SER A 114 5.45 11.79 4.36
CA SER A 114 6.23 11.79 5.61
C SER A 114 5.38 11.21 6.71
N ILE A 115 6.03 10.51 7.64
CA ILE A 115 5.35 9.97 8.81
C ILE A 115 6.17 10.30 10.05
N PRO A 116 5.57 11.00 11.03
CA PRO A 116 6.33 11.39 12.21
C PRO A 116 6.67 10.22 13.11
N ALA A 117 7.62 10.43 13.99
CA ALA A 117 7.95 9.44 15.01
C ALA A 117 6.71 9.11 15.83
N ASN A 118 6.53 7.83 16.10
CA ASN A 118 5.38 7.33 16.88
C ASN A 118 4.04 7.78 16.30
N GLY A 119 3.98 7.97 14.98
CA GLY A 119 2.80 8.48 14.31
C GLY A 119 2.25 7.53 13.29
N ASN A 120 1.19 7.98 12.63
CA ASN A 120 0.56 7.19 11.58
C ASN A 120 0.15 8.09 10.42
N VAL A 121 0.00 7.45 9.26
CA VAL A 121 -0.43 8.10 8.03
C VAL A 121 -1.53 7.23 7.43
N THR A 122 -2.57 7.89 6.93
CA THR A 122 -3.60 7.21 6.15
C THR A 122 -3.72 7.92 4.81
N ILE A 123 -3.72 7.13 3.74
CA ILE A 123 -3.93 7.63 2.40
C ILE A 123 -5.14 6.94 1.84
N VAL A 124 -6.12 7.72 1.38
CA VAL A 124 -7.37 7.23 0.82
C VAL A 124 -7.44 7.68 -0.63
N TYR A 125 -7.82 6.79 -1.51
CA TYR A 125 -7.98 7.14 -2.92
C TYR A 125 -8.98 6.21 -3.59
N GLU A 126 -9.53 6.65 -4.73
CA GLU A 126 -10.53 5.91 -5.46
C GLU A 126 -10.01 5.51 -6.82
N VAL A 127 -10.44 4.32 -7.26
CA VAL A 127 -10.17 3.81 -8.58
C VAL A 127 -11.48 3.29 -9.16
N THR A 128 -11.54 3.18 -10.50
CA THR A 128 -12.65 2.55 -11.17
C THR A 128 -12.15 1.35 -11.94
N THR A 129 -13.02 0.35 -12.09
CA THR A 129 -12.70 -0.78 -12.96
C THR A 129 -12.87 -0.33 -14.42
N ASN A 130 -12.13 -0.97 -15.30
CA ASN A 130 -12.18 -0.67 -16.73
C ASN A 130 -12.36 -1.97 -17.52
N GLN A 131 -12.23 -1.87 -18.84
CA GLN A 131 -12.49 -3.00 -19.74
C GLN A 131 -11.57 -4.19 -19.52
N PHE A 132 -10.47 -4.01 -18.79
CA PHE A 132 -9.51 -5.08 -18.51
C PHE A 132 -9.78 -5.77 -17.17
N ALA A 133 -10.85 -5.40 -16.47
CA ALA A 133 -11.22 -6.09 -15.24
C ALA A 133 -11.62 -7.52 -15.55
N PRO A 134 -11.18 -8.49 -14.71
CA PRO A 134 -11.54 -9.88 -14.96
C PRO A 134 -13.04 -10.08 -14.81
N LEU A 135 -13.53 -11.08 -15.52
CA LEU A 135 -14.98 -11.35 -15.56
C LEU A 135 -15.42 -12.11 -14.31
N ALA A 136 -16.63 -11.76 -13.85
CA ALA A 136 -17.29 -12.50 -12.78
C ALA A 136 -17.59 -13.94 -13.23
N PRO A 137 -17.86 -14.88 -12.28
CA PRO A 137 -18.04 -14.59 -10.84
C PRO A 137 -16.82 -14.84 -9.97
N GLU A 138 -15.83 -15.55 -10.39
CA GLU A 138 -14.82 -16.03 -9.45
C GLU A 138 -13.46 -15.39 -9.63
N SER A 139 -13.43 -14.27 -10.30
CA SER A 139 -12.18 -13.55 -10.52
C SER A 139 -11.96 -12.50 -9.45
N SER A 140 -10.72 -12.09 -9.30
CA SER A 140 -10.38 -11.04 -8.35
C SER A 140 -9.33 -10.11 -8.96
N ILE A 141 -9.28 -8.90 -8.42
CA ILE A 141 -8.22 -7.95 -8.73
C ILE A 141 -7.34 -7.86 -7.49
N ASN A 142 -6.08 -8.25 -7.65
CA ASN A 142 -5.09 -8.16 -6.57
C ASN A 142 -4.31 -6.88 -6.78
N ASN A 143 -4.55 -5.88 -5.92
CA ASN A 143 -3.96 -4.57 -6.05
C ASN A 143 -2.80 -4.45 -5.08
N THR A 144 -1.60 -4.26 -5.61
CA THR A 144 -0.36 -4.28 -4.84
C THR A 144 0.29 -2.90 -4.85
N ALA A 145 0.69 -2.45 -3.68
CA ALA A 145 1.42 -1.20 -3.54
C ALA A 145 2.75 -1.45 -2.84
N VAL A 146 3.77 -0.70 -3.26
CA VAL A 146 5.10 -0.77 -2.66
C VAL A 146 5.42 0.59 -2.08
N ILE A 147 5.80 0.62 -0.80
CA ILE A 147 6.25 1.81 -0.11
C ILE A 147 7.77 1.78 -0.09
N SER A 148 8.41 2.83 -0.59
CA SER A 148 9.86 2.91 -0.69
C SER A 148 10.33 4.33 -0.41
N GLY A 149 11.64 4.55 -0.47
CA GLY A 149 12.23 5.85 -0.21
C GLY A 149 12.54 6.04 1.26
N GLY A 150 12.97 7.23 1.64
CA GLY A 150 13.25 7.56 3.02
C GLY A 150 14.27 6.67 3.71
N GLY A 151 15.07 5.93 2.95
CA GLY A 151 16.07 5.03 3.52
C GLY A 151 15.51 3.71 4.04
N ILE A 152 14.23 3.40 3.77
CA ILE A 152 13.62 2.16 4.27
C ILE A 152 13.85 1.01 3.30
N THR A 153 13.75 -0.21 3.82
CA THR A 153 13.59 -1.39 2.99
C THR A 153 12.16 -1.35 2.42
N PRO A 154 11.97 -1.53 1.11
CA PRO A 154 10.62 -1.44 0.54
C PRO A 154 9.64 -2.39 1.21
N ILE A 155 8.43 -1.90 1.42
CA ILE A 155 7.34 -2.66 2.04
C ILE A 155 6.27 -2.87 0.97
N THR A 156 5.85 -4.12 0.79
CA THR A 156 4.82 -4.49 -0.18
C THR A 156 3.54 -4.84 0.56
N VAL A 157 2.43 -4.24 0.13
CA VAL A 157 1.11 -4.53 0.69
C VAL A 157 0.15 -4.75 -0.46
N ASN A 158 -0.86 -5.57 -0.22
CA ASN A 158 -1.86 -5.82 -1.26
C ASN A 158 -3.22 -6.08 -0.65
N GLU A 159 -4.24 -5.97 -1.50
CA GLU A 159 -5.62 -6.28 -1.14
C GLU A 159 -6.33 -6.78 -2.38
N SER A 160 -7.16 -7.80 -2.21
CA SER A 160 -7.91 -8.39 -3.32
C SER A 160 -9.37 -8.01 -3.23
N VAL A 161 -9.96 -7.69 -4.38
CA VAL A 161 -11.37 -7.37 -4.50
C VAL A 161 -11.99 -8.36 -5.48
N LEU A 162 -13.11 -8.97 -5.08
CA LEU A 162 -13.77 -9.99 -5.88
C LEU A 162 -14.68 -9.37 -6.93
N ALA A 163 -14.75 -10.01 -8.09
CA ALA A 163 -15.72 -9.67 -9.11
C ALA A 163 -17.10 -10.14 -8.67
N ASP A 164 -18.11 -9.35 -8.97
CA ASP A 164 -19.49 -9.68 -8.66
C ASP A 164 -20.18 -10.32 -9.84
#